data_c17abbbb0bf56fe5e7be788074f89f4d
#
_entry.id   c17abbbb0bf56fe5e7be788074f89f4d
#
_cell.length_a   1.000
_cell.length_b   1.000
_cell.length_c   1.000
_cell.angle_alpha   90.00
_cell.angle_beta   90.00
_cell.angle_gamma   90.00
#
_symmetry.space_group_name_H-M   'P 1'
#
loop_
_entity.id
_entity.type
_entity.pdbx_description
1 polymer ?
#
loop_
_entity_poly.entity_id
_entity_poly.type
_entity_poly.pdbx_seq_one_letter_code
_entity_poly.pdbx_strand_id
1 'polypeptide(L)'
;MAPKPIRPTKLELSILKVLWDAGPRSVRDIQGILNESRPTGYTTVLKMLQIMTEKGLVDRDETVRPQIYRAKYSQEKTQRHLVSDLMQRAFGGSVKALVMQALATKKSSSKDLEEIEKLLDRIEGGSK
;
A
#
# COMPACT_ATOMS: atom_id res chain seq x y z
N MET A 1 -7.05 -22.64 -7.04
CA MET A 1 -6.94 -21.36 -7.76
C MET A 1 -6.10 -20.38 -6.97
N ALA A 2 -5.05 -19.88 -7.56
CA ALA A 2 -4.19 -18.91 -6.87
C ALA A 2 -4.97 -17.64 -6.57
N PRO A 3 -4.84 -17.05 -5.37
CA PRO A 3 -5.49 -15.78 -5.07
C PRO A 3 -4.96 -14.70 -6.00
N LYS A 4 -5.83 -13.76 -6.36
CA LYS A 4 -5.42 -12.62 -7.17
C LYS A 4 -4.37 -11.81 -6.43
N PRO A 5 -3.26 -11.42 -7.07
CA PRO A 5 -2.27 -10.58 -6.41
C PRO A 5 -2.87 -9.23 -6.06
N ILE A 6 -2.42 -8.66 -4.95
CA ILE A 6 -2.81 -7.32 -4.54
C ILE A 6 -2.05 -6.34 -5.42
N ARG A 7 -2.76 -5.68 -6.34
CA ARG A 7 -2.17 -4.72 -7.29
C ARG A 7 -2.97 -3.44 -7.35
N PRO A 8 -2.91 -2.63 -6.30
CA PRO A 8 -3.60 -1.35 -6.33
C PRO A 8 -2.94 -0.39 -7.31
N THR A 9 -3.77 0.41 -7.98
CA THR A 9 -3.30 1.52 -8.81
C THR A 9 -2.79 2.65 -7.91
N LYS A 10 -2.18 3.66 -8.52
CA LYS A 10 -1.66 4.82 -7.78
C LYS A 10 -2.76 5.52 -6.97
N LEU A 11 -3.93 5.75 -7.58
CA LEU A 11 -5.04 6.40 -6.88
C LEU A 11 -5.60 5.50 -5.78
N GLU A 12 -5.70 4.20 -6.05
CA GLU A 12 -6.13 3.24 -5.04
C GLU A 12 -5.19 3.21 -3.84
N LEU A 13 -3.88 3.28 -4.07
CA LEU A 13 -2.90 3.37 -2.98
C LEU A 13 -3.08 4.66 -2.18
N SER A 14 -3.39 5.77 -2.84
CA SER A 14 -3.66 7.03 -2.15
C SER A 14 -4.86 6.91 -1.21
N ILE A 15 -5.91 6.23 -1.67
CA ILE A 15 -7.10 5.98 -0.85
C ILE A 15 -6.77 5.05 0.32
N LEU A 16 -6.02 3.97 0.06
CA LEU A 16 -5.60 3.06 1.12
C LEU A 16 -4.76 3.78 2.17
N LYS A 17 -3.88 4.69 1.73
CA LYS A 17 -3.06 5.46 2.67
C LYS A 17 -3.93 6.30 3.61
N VAL A 18 -5.00 6.91 3.09
CA VAL A 18 -5.96 7.65 3.92
C VAL A 18 -6.57 6.72 4.97
N LEU A 19 -7.00 5.53 4.55
CA LEU A 19 -7.63 4.57 5.46
C LEU A 19 -6.65 4.02 6.50
N TRP A 20 -5.40 3.80 6.12
CA TRP A 20 -4.38 3.36 7.08
C TRP A 20 -4.03 4.45 8.09
N ASP A 21 -3.90 5.69 7.62
CA ASP A 21 -3.49 6.81 8.49
C ASP A 21 -4.64 7.32 9.36
N ALA A 22 -5.83 7.43 8.79
CA ALA A 22 -6.99 8.03 9.47
C ALA A 22 -7.97 7.01 10.04
N GLY A 23 -7.86 5.73 9.64
CA GLY A 23 -8.80 4.71 10.02
C GLY A 23 -10.05 4.68 9.12
N PRO A 24 -11.03 3.83 9.43
CA PRO A 24 -12.25 3.72 8.61
C PRO A 24 -12.96 5.06 8.44
N ARG A 25 -13.39 5.36 7.21
CA ARG A 25 -13.98 6.66 6.86
C ARG A 25 -15.05 6.50 5.79
N SER A 26 -15.94 7.52 5.74
CA SER A 26 -16.94 7.63 4.67
C SER A 26 -16.29 8.15 3.38
N VAL A 27 -17.02 8.03 2.27
CA VAL A 27 -16.56 8.55 0.97
C VAL A 27 -16.23 10.05 1.07
N ARG A 28 -17.11 10.81 1.73
CA ARG A 28 -16.93 12.26 1.88
C ARG A 28 -15.67 12.61 2.68
N ASP A 29 -15.41 11.88 3.75
CA ASP A 29 -14.22 12.11 4.56
C ASP A 29 -12.95 11.77 3.78
N ILE A 30 -12.98 10.66 3.04
CA ILE A 30 -11.83 10.28 2.20
C ILE A 30 -11.57 11.35 1.14
N GLN A 31 -12.64 11.82 0.47
CA GLN A 31 -12.52 12.89 -0.51
C GLN A 31 -11.90 14.14 0.09
N GLY A 32 -12.36 14.55 1.27
CA GLY A 32 -11.84 15.73 1.94
C GLY A 32 -10.36 15.63 2.22
N ILE A 33 -9.89 14.48 2.68
CA ILE A 33 -8.47 14.27 2.97
C ILE A 33 -7.66 14.26 1.67
N LEU A 34 -8.15 13.59 0.63
CA LEU A 34 -7.46 13.55 -0.66
C LEU A 34 -7.32 14.94 -1.28
N ASN A 35 -8.33 15.79 -1.12
CA ASN A 35 -8.30 17.15 -1.66
C ASN A 35 -7.21 18.02 -1.06
N GLU A 36 -6.71 17.70 0.12
CA GLU A 36 -5.60 18.42 0.73
C GLU A 36 -4.32 18.30 -0.09
N SER A 37 -4.12 17.16 -0.77
CA SER A 37 -2.94 16.91 -1.60
C SER A 37 -3.21 17.19 -3.07
N ARG A 38 -4.40 16.81 -3.56
CA ARG A 38 -4.73 16.85 -4.97
C ARG A 38 -6.25 16.91 -5.14
N PRO A 39 -6.79 17.85 -5.93
CA PRO A 39 -8.23 17.91 -6.16
C PRO A 39 -8.77 16.60 -6.71
N THR A 40 -9.75 16.02 -6.02
CA THR A 40 -10.37 14.75 -6.43
C THR A 40 -11.88 14.88 -6.19
N GLY A 41 -12.66 14.60 -7.23
CA GLY A 41 -14.12 14.72 -7.12
C GLY A 41 -14.74 13.57 -6.33
N TYR A 42 -15.89 13.84 -5.73
CA TYR A 42 -16.64 12.85 -4.96
C TYR A 42 -16.99 11.61 -5.79
N THR A 43 -17.49 11.81 -7.02
CA THR A 43 -17.86 10.71 -7.90
C THR A 43 -16.68 9.81 -8.22
N THR A 44 -15.50 10.39 -8.43
CA THR A 44 -14.27 9.65 -8.69
C THR A 44 -13.92 8.78 -7.49
N VAL A 45 -13.94 9.35 -6.29
CA VAL A 45 -13.62 8.60 -5.06
C VAL A 45 -14.62 7.48 -4.84
N LEU A 46 -15.92 7.76 -5.03
CA LEU A 46 -16.97 6.75 -4.87
C LEU A 46 -16.76 5.59 -5.83
N LYS A 47 -16.51 5.90 -7.10
CA LYS A 47 -16.27 4.87 -8.13
C LYS A 47 -15.04 4.03 -7.79
N MET A 48 -13.97 4.68 -7.35
CA MET A 48 -12.75 3.97 -6.97
C MET A 48 -12.98 3.04 -5.79
N LEU A 49 -13.72 3.49 -4.78
CA LEU A 49 -14.04 2.65 -3.63
C LEU A 49 -14.91 1.45 -4.01
N GLN A 50 -15.83 1.62 -4.97
CA GLN A 50 -16.62 0.51 -5.48
C GLN A 50 -15.73 -0.52 -6.17
N ILE A 51 -14.80 -0.07 -7.01
CA ILE A 51 -13.84 -0.95 -7.68
C ILE A 51 -12.95 -1.66 -6.65
N MET A 52 -12.47 -0.92 -5.65
CA MET A 52 -11.61 -1.47 -4.60
C MET A 52 -12.33 -2.51 -3.75
N THR A 53 -13.63 -2.32 -3.54
CA THR A 53 -14.45 -3.32 -2.83
C THR A 53 -14.53 -4.61 -3.64
N GLU A 54 -14.76 -4.51 -4.94
CA GLU A 54 -14.78 -5.68 -5.84
C GLU A 54 -13.42 -6.37 -5.92
N LYS A 55 -12.34 -5.59 -5.91
CA LYS A 55 -10.98 -6.15 -5.93
C LYS A 55 -10.56 -6.77 -4.59
N GLY A 56 -11.32 -6.53 -3.53
CA GLY A 56 -10.97 -7.02 -2.20
C GLY A 56 -9.91 -6.21 -1.50
N LEU A 57 -9.73 -4.95 -1.86
CA LEU A 57 -8.78 -4.04 -1.22
C LEU A 57 -9.37 -3.33 0.00
N VAL A 58 -10.67 -3.12 -0.01
CA VAL A 58 -11.40 -2.49 1.10
C VAL A 58 -12.66 -3.28 1.40
N ASP A 59 -13.14 -3.15 2.63
CA ASP A 59 -14.44 -3.66 3.06
C ASP A 59 -15.34 -2.46 3.31
N ARG A 60 -16.63 -2.63 3.00
CA ARG A 60 -17.64 -1.61 3.19
C ARG A 60 -18.59 -2.04 4.31
N ASP A 61 -18.76 -1.18 5.30
CA ASP A 61 -19.72 -1.39 6.35
C ASP A 61 -21.03 -0.70 5.97
N GLU A 62 -22.01 -1.50 5.61
CA GLU A 62 -23.34 -1.05 5.19
C GLU A 62 -24.31 -0.88 6.35
N THR A 63 -23.90 -1.28 7.55
CA THR A 63 -24.78 -1.23 8.74
C THR A 63 -24.89 0.17 9.31
N VAL A 64 -24.00 1.08 8.94
CA VAL A 64 -24.00 2.48 9.38
C VAL A 64 -24.29 3.42 8.21
N ARG A 65 -24.75 4.63 8.54
CA ARG A 65 -25.00 5.69 7.55
C ARG A 65 -24.31 6.96 8.01
N PRO A 66 -23.49 7.60 7.13
CA PRO A 66 -23.08 7.11 5.81
C PRO A 66 -22.25 5.82 5.91
N GLN A 67 -22.17 5.08 4.81
CA GLN A 67 -21.40 3.86 4.75
C GLN A 67 -19.91 4.15 4.99
N ILE A 68 -19.26 3.25 5.72
CA ILE A 68 -17.85 3.41 6.11
C ILE A 68 -17.02 2.36 5.37
N TYR A 69 -15.87 2.78 4.86
CA TYR A 69 -14.90 1.91 4.20
C TYR A 69 -13.67 1.73 5.08
N ARG A 70 -13.11 0.55 5.07
CA ARG A 70 -11.87 0.22 5.79
C ARG A 70 -10.93 -0.55 4.88
N ALA A 71 -9.62 -0.38 5.07
CA ALA A 71 -8.65 -1.19 4.34
C ALA A 71 -8.79 -2.64 4.79
N LYS A 72 -8.88 -3.57 3.85
CA LYS A 72 -8.99 -5.00 4.16
C LYS A 72 -7.71 -5.56 4.75
N TYR A 73 -6.57 -5.11 4.23
CA TYR A 73 -5.26 -5.55 4.68
C TYR A 73 -4.48 -4.40 5.30
N SER A 74 -3.57 -4.71 6.23
CA SER A 74 -2.71 -3.71 6.83
C SER A 74 -1.77 -3.10 5.79
N GLN A 75 -1.25 -1.93 6.09
CA GLN A 75 -0.25 -1.26 5.25
C GLN A 75 0.97 -2.15 5.07
N GLU A 76 1.45 -2.75 6.15
CA GLU A 76 2.62 -3.62 6.11
C GLU A 76 2.39 -4.83 5.20
N LYS A 77 1.24 -5.47 5.31
CA LYS A 77 0.91 -6.62 4.48
C LYS A 77 0.84 -6.25 3.01
N THR A 78 0.21 -5.11 2.70
CA THR A 78 0.11 -4.59 1.33
C THR A 78 1.49 -4.27 0.77
N GLN A 79 2.33 -3.60 1.54
CA GLN A 79 3.70 -3.29 1.13
C GLN A 79 4.49 -4.56 0.84
N ARG A 80 4.35 -5.57 1.70
CA ARG A 80 5.03 -6.86 1.52
C ARG A 80 4.61 -7.54 0.22
N HIS A 81 3.31 -7.53 -0.09
CA HIS A 81 2.81 -8.09 -1.34
C HIS A 81 3.32 -7.33 -2.56
N LEU A 82 3.36 -6.00 -2.49
CA LEU A 82 3.85 -5.16 -3.59
C LEU A 82 5.34 -5.42 -3.86
N VAL A 83 6.14 -5.49 -2.80
CA VAL A 83 7.57 -5.76 -2.92
C VAL A 83 7.81 -7.16 -3.47
N SER A 84 7.08 -8.14 -2.96
CA SER A 84 7.20 -9.52 -3.43
C SER A 84 6.85 -9.65 -4.91
N ASP A 85 5.76 -9.02 -5.34
CA ASP A 85 5.33 -9.03 -6.74
C ASP A 85 6.39 -8.37 -7.64
N LEU A 86 6.88 -7.20 -7.24
CA LEU A 86 7.91 -6.47 -7.98
C LEU A 86 9.19 -7.28 -8.06
N MET A 87 9.61 -7.88 -6.95
CA MET A 87 10.82 -8.69 -6.89
C MET A 87 10.76 -9.86 -7.86
N GLN A 88 9.63 -10.56 -7.91
CA GLN A 88 9.45 -11.69 -8.81
C GLN A 88 9.38 -11.26 -10.27
N ARG A 89 8.67 -10.19 -10.56
CA ARG A 89 8.42 -9.76 -11.94
C ARG A 89 9.59 -9.03 -12.57
N ALA A 90 10.29 -8.21 -11.80
CA ALA A 90 11.32 -7.32 -12.34
C ALA A 90 12.74 -7.68 -11.91
N PHE A 91 12.90 -8.43 -10.83
CA PHE A 91 14.22 -8.69 -10.24
C PHE A 91 14.55 -10.18 -10.13
N GLY A 92 13.80 -11.03 -10.82
CA GLY A 92 14.07 -12.45 -10.84
C GLY A 92 14.11 -13.11 -9.47
N GLY A 93 13.38 -12.55 -8.49
CA GLY A 93 13.36 -13.04 -7.12
C GLY A 93 14.52 -12.59 -6.24
N SER A 94 15.39 -11.71 -6.74
CA SER A 94 16.58 -11.28 -6.01
C SER A 94 16.31 -10.10 -5.09
N VAL A 95 16.36 -10.33 -3.78
CA VAL A 95 16.26 -9.27 -2.76
C VAL A 95 17.39 -8.28 -2.92
N LYS A 96 18.60 -8.77 -3.15
CA LYS A 96 19.80 -7.93 -3.32
C LYS A 96 19.64 -6.96 -4.48
N ALA A 97 19.17 -7.47 -5.63
CA ALA A 97 18.97 -6.63 -6.82
C ALA A 97 17.94 -5.53 -6.55
N LEU A 98 16.84 -5.89 -5.90
CA LEU A 98 15.79 -4.92 -5.55
C LEU A 98 16.33 -3.83 -4.63
N VAL A 99 17.04 -4.21 -3.56
CA VAL A 99 17.58 -3.27 -2.58
C VAL A 99 18.62 -2.35 -3.22
N MET A 100 19.50 -2.91 -4.06
CA MET A 100 20.51 -2.11 -4.74
C MET A 100 19.88 -1.02 -5.62
N GLN A 101 18.85 -1.36 -6.37
CA GLN A 101 18.17 -0.38 -7.20
C GLN A 101 17.39 0.64 -6.38
N ALA A 102 16.77 0.21 -5.30
CA ALA A 102 16.05 1.13 -4.41
C ALA A 102 17.00 2.18 -3.83
N LEU A 103 18.18 1.77 -3.40
CA LEU A 103 19.20 2.68 -2.84
C LEU A 103 19.77 3.61 -3.92
N ALA A 104 19.85 3.13 -5.18
CA ALA A 104 20.38 3.93 -6.28
C ALA A 104 19.41 5.01 -6.76
N THR A 105 18.09 4.81 -6.58
CA THR A 105 17.08 5.71 -7.11
C THR A 105 16.72 6.87 -6.19
N LYS A 106 17.05 6.78 -4.91
CA LYS A 106 16.70 7.81 -3.94
C LYS A 106 17.79 7.96 -2.90
N LYS A 107 18.17 9.22 -2.59
CA LYS A 107 19.09 9.48 -1.49
C LYS A 107 18.40 9.13 -0.18
N SER A 108 19.00 8.18 0.54
CA SER A 108 18.56 7.82 1.87
C SER A 108 19.46 8.53 2.89
N SER A 109 18.92 8.81 4.08
CA SER A 109 19.71 9.38 5.16
C SER A 109 20.70 8.32 5.67
N SER A 110 21.76 8.77 6.35
CA SER A 110 22.72 7.85 6.98
C SER A 110 22.01 6.91 7.96
N LYS A 111 21.02 7.44 8.67
CA LYS A 111 20.23 6.65 9.61
C LYS A 111 19.43 5.54 8.90
N ASP A 112 18.81 5.86 7.78
CA ASP A 112 18.08 4.87 6.99
C ASP A 112 19.00 3.77 6.49
N LEU A 113 20.18 4.12 6.01
CA LEU A 113 21.16 3.14 5.53
C LEU A 113 21.63 2.22 6.66
N GLU A 114 21.85 2.75 7.85
CA GLU A 114 22.22 1.96 9.02
C GLU A 114 21.12 0.97 9.39
N GLU A 115 19.87 1.42 9.37
CA GLU A 115 18.72 0.56 9.67
C GLU A 115 18.58 -0.56 8.65
N ILE A 116 18.78 -0.24 7.35
CA ILE A 116 18.75 -1.23 6.28
C ILE A 116 19.86 -2.26 6.46
N GLU A 117 21.08 -1.82 6.77
CA GLU A 117 22.19 -2.74 7.03
C GLU A 117 21.89 -3.68 8.18
N LYS A 118 21.33 -3.17 9.26
CA LYS A 118 20.94 -3.99 10.43
C LYS A 118 19.89 -5.04 10.06
N LEU A 119 18.93 -4.66 9.22
CA LEU A 119 17.90 -5.60 8.75
C LEU A 119 18.50 -6.70 7.89
N LEU A 120 19.42 -6.35 6.98
CA LEU A 120 20.08 -7.33 6.12
C LEU A 120 20.94 -8.29 6.93
N ASP A 121 21.69 -7.78 7.90
CA ASP A 121 22.51 -8.62 8.79
C ASP A 121 21.63 -9.59 9.57
N ARG A 122 20.48 -9.12 10.05
CA ARG A 122 19.54 -9.96 10.79
C ARG A 122 18.96 -11.08 9.91
N ILE A 123 18.64 -10.77 8.66
CA ILE A 123 18.10 -11.74 7.70
C ILE A 123 19.18 -12.78 7.38
N GLU A 124 20.40 -12.34 7.08
CA GLU A 124 21.51 -13.25 6.79
C GLU A 124 21.86 -14.10 7.99
N GLY A 125 21.90 -13.49 9.18
CA GLY A 125 22.16 -14.23 10.42
C GLY A 125 21.08 -15.23 10.76
N GLY A 126 19.83 -14.91 10.44
CA GLY A 126 18.69 -15.80 10.69
C GLY A 126 18.58 -16.97 9.74
N SER A 127 19.29 -16.95 8.62
CA SER A 127 19.23 -18.01 7.61
C SER A 127 20.19 -19.17 7.88
N LYS A 128 20.92 -19.13 8.95
CA LYS A 128 21.81 -20.21 9.36
C LYS A 128 21.06 -21.36 10.01
#